data_b4df01de2d6e24a15e3c534531651b31
#
_entry.id   b4df01de2d6e24a15e3c534531651b31
#
_cell.length_a   1.000
_cell.length_b   1.000
_cell.length_c   1.000
_cell.angle_alpha   90.00
_cell.angle_beta   90.00
_cell.angle_gamma   90.00
#
_symmetry.space_group_name_H-M   'P 1'
#
loop_
_entity.id
_entity.type
_entity.pdbx_description
1 polymer ?
#
loop_
_entity_poly.entity_id
_entity_poly.type
_entity_poly.pdbx_seq_one_letter_code
_entity_poly.pdbx_strand_id
1 'polypeptide(L)'
;LVAHQVVTGAVRSESEENVGGLDNVDVSVFDSFDYVALGHIHGPQKVGRETVRYCGTPLKYSLSEANHTKSVTVVDIPENKKIEIRTVPLVPMHELREVKGTFDELMDRRNYEGTAVDDYLYVVLTDEDDVPDALGKLRTVYPNVMKLGYDNTRTRVTQTIDDGAVLEGKKPIDLFGEL
;
A
#
# COMPACT_ATOMS: atom_id res chain seq x y z
N LEU A 1 9.54 -8.73 -23.82
CA LEU A 1 10.41 -9.08 -22.69
C LEU A 1 9.57 -9.25 -21.41
N VAL A 2 9.95 -10.18 -20.55
CA VAL A 2 9.45 -10.29 -19.16
C VAL A 2 10.67 -10.20 -18.24
N ALA A 3 10.60 -9.35 -17.21
CA ALA A 3 11.67 -9.15 -16.25
C ALA A 3 11.11 -8.91 -14.84
N HIS A 4 11.88 -9.29 -13.81
CA HIS A 4 11.56 -9.00 -12.40
C HIS A 4 12.66 -8.10 -11.87
N GLN A 5 12.45 -6.77 -11.95
CA GLN A 5 13.50 -5.79 -11.70
C GLN A 5 12.89 -4.45 -11.24
N VAL A 6 13.66 -3.71 -10.43
CA VAL A 6 13.33 -2.32 -10.11
C VAL A 6 13.89 -1.40 -11.19
N VAL A 7 13.03 -0.58 -11.77
CA VAL A 7 13.40 0.41 -12.78
C VAL A 7 13.41 1.80 -12.14
N THR A 8 14.44 2.59 -12.44
CA THR A 8 14.56 3.98 -11.95
C THR A 8 13.31 4.79 -12.30
N GLY A 9 12.75 5.47 -11.30
CA GLY A 9 11.52 6.25 -11.43
C GLY A 9 10.22 5.49 -11.14
N ALA A 10 10.29 4.19 -10.82
CA ALA A 10 9.13 3.45 -10.32
C ALA A 10 8.79 3.88 -8.88
N VAL A 11 7.49 4.05 -8.61
CA VAL A 11 6.96 4.34 -7.28
C VAL A 11 6.77 3.03 -6.53
N ARG A 12 7.32 2.94 -5.32
CA ARG A 12 7.24 1.77 -4.45
C ARG A 12 6.19 1.96 -3.36
N SER A 13 5.59 0.87 -2.90
CA SER A 13 4.82 0.81 -1.67
C SER A 13 5.76 0.59 -0.48
N GLU A 14 5.32 0.92 0.73
CA GLU A 14 6.12 0.69 1.96
C GLU A 14 6.50 -0.79 2.17
N SER A 15 5.71 -1.72 1.65
CA SER A 15 5.97 -3.16 1.70
C SER A 15 7.09 -3.64 0.77
N GLU A 16 7.60 -2.77 -0.11
CA GLU A 16 8.64 -3.07 -1.09
C GLU A 16 10.00 -2.56 -0.59
N GLU A 17 10.42 -3.03 0.59
CA GLU A 17 11.70 -2.65 1.18
C GLU A 17 12.87 -3.11 0.29
N ASN A 18 13.97 -2.35 0.34
CA ASN A 18 15.22 -2.71 -0.31
C ASN A 18 15.85 -3.93 0.37
N VAL A 19 15.50 -5.13 -0.08
CA VAL A 19 16.21 -6.33 0.31
C VAL A 19 17.47 -6.43 -0.55
N GLY A 20 18.58 -5.99 0.02
CA GLY A 20 19.93 -6.17 -0.54
C GLY A 20 20.18 -5.43 -1.84
N GLY A 21 20.77 -4.25 -1.79
CA GLY A 21 21.64 -3.61 -2.77
C GLY A 21 21.36 -3.81 -4.26
N LEU A 22 20.12 -4.04 -4.68
CA LEU A 22 19.79 -4.13 -6.09
C LEU A 22 19.80 -2.73 -6.69
N ASP A 23 20.78 -2.48 -7.52
CA ASP A 23 20.85 -1.25 -8.31
C ASP A 23 19.60 -1.14 -9.18
N ASN A 24 18.96 0.02 -9.16
CA ASN A 24 17.87 0.32 -10.07
C ASN A 24 18.42 0.29 -11.50
N VAL A 25 17.65 -0.33 -12.39
CA VAL A 25 18.00 -0.38 -13.82
C VAL A 25 17.41 0.84 -14.51
N ASP A 26 18.19 1.47 -15.38
CA ASP A 26 17.68 2.56 -16.20
C ASP A 26 16.69 2.04 -17.25
N VAL A 27 15.61 2.78 -17.50
CA VAL A 27 14.55 2.37 -18.42
C VAL A 27 15.05 2.21 -19.85
N SER A 28 16.13 2.89 -20.26
CA SER A 28 16.70 2.83 -21.60
C SER A 28 17.25 1.46 -21.97
N VAL A 29 17.58 0.59 -20.99
CA VAL A 29 17.99 -0.80 -21.27
C VAL A 29 16.90 -1.61 -21.97
N PHE A 30 15.66 -1.13 -21.96
CA PHE A 30 14.49 -1.75 -22.55
C PHE A 30 14.12 -1.18 -23.93
N ASP A 31 14.87 -0.23 -24.48
CA ASP A 31 14.48 0.50 -25.70
C ASP A 31 14.36 -0.39 -26.94
N SER A 32 15.11 -1.50 -26.99
CA SER A 32 15.04 -2.45 -28.11
C SER A 32 13.80 -3.36 -28.10
N PHE A 33 12.97 -3.32 -27.06
CA PHE A 33 11.80 -4.21 -26.91
C PHE A 33 10.51 -3.44 -27.18
N ASP A 34 9.62 -4.03 -27.98
CA ASP A 34 8.30 -3.46 -28.27
C ASP A 34 7.43 -3.37 -27.01
N TYR A 35 7.47 -4.39 -26.14
CA TYR A 35 6.78 -4.41 -24.85
C TYR A 35 7.62 -5.10 -23.76
N VAL A 36 7.55 -4.55 -22.55
CA VAL A 36 8.23 -5.08 -21.37
C VAL A 36 7.23 -5.24 -20.22
N ALA A 37 7.00 -6.48 -19.82
CA ALA A 37 6.24 -6.81 -18.63
C ALA A 37 7.19 -6.89 -17.43
N LEU A 38 7.00 -6.01 -16.47
CA LEU A 38 7.81 -5.91 -15.26
C LEU A 38 7.07 -6.50 -14.05
N GLY A 39 7.81 -7.23 -13.22
CA GLY A 39 7.43 -7.64 -11.87
C GLY A 39 8.31 -6.96 -10.82
N HIS A 40 8.04 -7.17 -9.58
CA HIS A 40 8.62 -6.65 -8.36
C HIS A 40 7.75 -5.57 -7.71
N ILE A 41 7.39 -4.51 -8.42
CA ILE A 41 6.58 -3.42 -7.86
C ILE A 41 5.12 -3.85 -7.75
N HIS A 42 4.52 -3.65 -6.57
CA HIS A 42 3.15 -4.09 -6.25
C HIS A 42 2.06 -3.17 -6.83
N GLY A 43 2.40 -1.89 -7.07
CA GLY A 43 1.50 -0.93 -7.69
C GLY A 43 1.50 -1.02 -9.22
N PRO A 44 0.35 -1.20 -9.90
CA PRO A 44 0.30 -1.18 -11.36
C PRO A 44 0.68 0.20 -11.88
N GLN A 45 1.73 0.28 -12.69
CA GLN A 45 2.24 1.54 -13.23
C GLN A 45 3.06 1.33 -14.49
N LYS A 46 3.22 2.41 -15.26
CA LYS A 46 4.20 2.50 -16.35
C LYS A 46 5.47 3.20 -15.86
N VAL A 47 6.59 2.91 -16.53
CA VAL A 47 7.85 3.61 -16.29
C VAL A 47 8.44 4.04 -17.63
N GLY A 48 8.71 5.33 -17.77
CA GLY A 48 9.21 5.96 -18.99
C GLY A 48 8.16 5.98 -20.11
N ARG A 49 7.73 4.83 -20.62
CA ARG A 49 6.77 4.72 -21.72
C ARG A 49 5.65 3.72 -21.42
N GLU A 50 4.51 3.83 -22.14
CA GLU A 50 3.32 2.99 -21.91
C GLU A 50 3.59 1.49 -22.04
N THR A 51 4.53 1.10 -22.87
CA THR A 51 4.86 -0.29 -23.15
C THR A 51 5.92 -0.90 -22.22
N VAL A 52 6.39 -0.16 -21.20
CA VAL A 52 7.22 -0.67 -20.08
C VAL A 52 6.40 -0.55 -18.81
N ARG A 53 5.86 -1.67 -18.31
CA ARG A 53 4.85 -1.64 -17.26
C ARG A 53 5.04 -2.70 -16.20
N TYR A 54 4.74 -2.31 -14.96
CA TYR A 54 4.39 -3.21 -13.87
C TYR A 54 2.88 -3.50 -13.90
N CYS A 55 2.49 -4.76 -13.89
CA CYS A 55 1.07 -5.14 -13.73
C CYS A 55 0.62 -5.00 -12.27
N GLY A 56 1.57 -4.95 -11.33
CA GLY A 56 1.31 -5.03 -9.91
C GLY A 56 1.04 -6.45 -9.42
N THR A 57 0.68 -6.57 -8.15
CA THR A 57 0.28 -7.83 -7.53
C THR A 57 -1.23 -8.09 -7.72
N PRO A 58 -1.67 -9.36 -7.75
CA PRO A 58 -3.08 -9.69 -7.92
C PRO A 58 -3.96 -9.28 -6.73
N LEU A 59 -3.37 -9.22 -5.53
CA LEU A 59 -4.02 -8.83 -4.27
C LEU A 59 -3.20 -7.72 -3.58
N LYS A 60 -3.82 -7.06 -2.61
CA LYS A 60 -3.16 -6.10 -1.71
C LYS A 60 -2.45 -6.87 -0.61
N TYR A 61 -1.15 -6.68 -0.44
CA TYR A 61 -0.33 -7.39 0.56
C TYR A 61 0.02 -6.52 1.77
N SER A 62 -0.25 -5.23 1.70
CA SER A 62 -0.03 -4.30 2.81
C SER A 62 -1.06 -3.18 2.80
N LEU A 63 -1.16 -2.48 3.94
CA LEU A 63 -2.07 -1.33 4.08
C LEU A 63 -1.68 -0.16 3.20
N SER A 64 -0.42 0.01 2.86
CA SER A 64 0.03 1.02 1.90
C SER A 64 -0.57 0.82 0.50
N GLU A 65 -1.06 -0.40 0.21
CA GLU A 65 -1.71 -0.75 -1.04
C GLU A 65 -3.26 -0.62 -0.98
N ALA A 66 -3.84 -0.20 0.16
CA ALA A 66 -5.29 -0.16 0.36
C ALA A 66 -6.03 0.59 -0.76
N ASN A 67 -5.41 1.64 -1.30
CA ASN A 67 -5.98 2.45 -2.38
C ASN A 67 -5.63 1.96 -3.79
N HIS A 68 -4.89 0.85 -3.94
CA HIS A 68 -4.56 0.30 -5.24
C HIS A 68 -5.76 -0.42 -5.87
N THR A 69 -6.01 -0.17 -7.14
CA THR A 69 -6.90 -1.00 -7.94
C THR A 69 -6.08 -2.11 -8.61
N LYS A 70 -6.21 -3.32 -8.10
CA LYS A 70 -5.50 -4.48 -8.65
C LYS A 70 -6.12 -4.93 -9.96
N SER A 71 -5.27 -5.32 -10.91
CA SER A 71 -5.73 -5.67 -12.26
C SER A 71 -4.77 -6.60 -12.97
N VAL A 72 -5.28 -7.28 -14.00
CA VAL A 72 -4.45 -7.96 -15.01
C VAL A 72 -4.26 -7.03 -16.18
N THR A 73 -3.03 -6.92 -16.68
CA THR A 73 -2.73 -6.19 -17.91
C THR A 73 -2.82 -7.15 -19.10
N VAL A 74 -3.69 -6.85 -20.03
CA VAL A 74 -3.83 -7.58 -21.31
C VAL A 74 -3.15 -6.75 -22.40
N VAL A 75 -2.28 -7.41 -23.17
CA VAL A 75 -1.48 -6.77 -24.20
C VAL A 75 -1.70 -7.51 -25.52
N ASP A 76 -2.23 -6.81 -26.49
CA ASP A 76 -2.41 -7.31 -27.84
C ASP A 76 -1.32 -6.74 -28.75
N ILE A 77 -0.54 -7.62 -29.37
CA ILE A 77 0.58 -7.25 -30.26
C ILE A 77 0.28 -7.77 -31.67
N PRO A 78 -0.45 -6.98 -32.49
CA PRO A 78 -0.77 -7.35 -33.86
C PRO A 78 0.45 -7.24 -34.78
N GLU A 79 0.40 -7.82 -35.96
CA GLU A 79 1.49 -7.82 -36.96
C GLU A 79 1.94 -6.41 -37.37
N ASN A 80 1.03 -5.43 -37.36
CA ASN A 80 1.35 -4.03 -37.63
C ASN A 80 2.08 -3.32 -36.47
N LYS A 81 2.39 -4.04 -35.38
CA LYS A 81 3.09 -3.56 -34.17
C LYS A 81 2.42 -2.41 -33.42
N LYS A 82 1.17 -2.10 -33.70
CA LYS A 82 0.40 -1.16 -32.90
C LYS A 82 -0.10 -1.87 -31.64
N ILE A 83 0.69 -1.79 -30.56
CA ILE A 83 0.38 -2.46 -29.30
C ILE A 83 -0.83 -1.82 -28.65
N GLU A 84 -1.81 -2.64 -28.28
CA GLU A 84 -2.99 -2.26 -27.52
C GLU A 84 -2.88 -2.81 -26.09
N ILE A 85 -3.06 -1.92 -25.12
CA ILE A 85 -2.93 -2.25 -23.70
C ILE A 85 -4.25 -1.93 -23.00
N ARG A 86 -4.80 -2.90 -22.32
CA ARG A 86 -5.98 -2.72 -21.47
C ARG A 86 -5.80 -3.41 -20.14
N THR A 87 -6.45 -2.92 -19.10
CA THR A 87 -6.45 -3.54 -17.77
C THR A 87 -7.82 -4.14 -17.48
N VAL A 88 -7.82 -5.30 -16.82
CA VAL A 88 -9.03 -5.96 -16.33
C VAL A 88 -8.94 -5.95 -14.80
N PRO A 89 -9.82 -5.24 -14.09
CA PRO A 89 -9.81 -5.19 -12.64
C PRO A 89 -9.97 -6.59 -12.02
N LEU A 90 -9.25 -6.83 -10.93
CA LEU A 90 -9.42 -8.00 -10.07
C LEU A 90 -10.24 -7.57 -8.85
N VAL A 91 -11.33 -8.26 -8.61
CA VAL A 91 -12.17 -8.03 -7.44
C VAL A 91 -11.86 -9.13 -6.43
N PRO A 92 -11.26 -8.81 -5.27
CA PRO A 92 -10.98 -9.80 -4.24
C PRO A 92 -12.27 -10.27 -3.56
N MET A 93 -12.24 -11.44 -2.94
CA MET A 93 -13.37 -11.95 -2.14
C MET A 93 -13.57 -11.07 -0.89
N HIS A 94 -12.47 -10.64 -0.27
CA HIS A 94 -12.43 -9.70 0.85
C HIS A 94 -11.47 -8.58 0.50
N GLU A 95 -11.93 -7.36 0.63
CA GLU A 95 -11.08 -6.18 0.37
C GLU A 95 -10.12 -5.92 1.54
N LEU A 96 -9.01 -5.27 1.26
CA LEU A 96 -8.14 -4.71 2.29
C LEU A 96 -8.32 -3.19 2.29
N ARG A 97 -8.85 -2.65 3.38
CA ARG A 97 -9.19 -1.24 3.47
C ARG A 97 -9.02 -0.67 4.88
N GLU A 98 -8.90 0.64 4.95
CA GLU A 98 -8.96 1.38 6.20
C GLU A 98 -10.40 1.75 6.54
N VAL A 99 -10.73 1.67 7.83
CA VAL A 99 -11.97 2.20 8.40
C VAL A 99 -11.61 3.10 9.57
N LYS A 100 -12.13 4.33 9.57
CA LYS A 100 -11.78 5.37 10.54
C LYS A 100 -13.04 5.96 11.16
N GLY A 101 -13.02 6.13 12.48
CA GLY A 101 -14.11 6.74 13.24
C GLY A 101 -13.94 6.50 14.74
N THR A 102 -14.86 7.01 15.54
CA THR A 102 -14.90 6.68 16.96
C THR A 102 -15.33 5.23 17.17
N PHE A 103 -14.95 4.67 18.29
CA PHE A 103 -15.35 3.29 18.65
C PHE A 103 -16.87 3.12 18.61
N ASP A 104 -17.61 4.07 19.18
CA ASP A 104 -19.07 4.02 19.20
C ASP A 104 -19.68 4.10 17.80
N GLU A 105 -19.14 4.94 16.91
CA GLU A 105 -19.57 5.01 15.51
C GLU A 105 -19.36 3.70 14.77
N LEU A 106 -18.18 3.08 14.94
CA LEU A 106 -17.84 1.82 14.26
C LEU A 106 -18.67 0.63 14.81
N MET A 107 -19.05 0.68 16.07
CA MET A 107 -19.88 -0.37 16.70
C MET A 107 -21.39 -0.12 16.57
N ASP A 108 -21.81 1.04 16.04
CA ASP A 108 -23.22 1.29 15.80
C ASP A 108 -23.72 0.44 14.63
N ARG A 109 -24.73 -0.40 14.93
CA ARG A 109 -25.32 -1.32 13.95
C ARG A 109 -25.76 -0.64 12.66
N ARG A 110 -26.24 0.61 12.74
CA ARG A 110 -26.66 1.40 11.58
C ARG A 110 -25.52 1.68 10.60
N ASN A 111 -24.28 1.69 11.08
CA ASN A 111 -23.11 2.01 10.27
C ASN A 111 -22.45 0.78 9.63
N TYR A 112 -22.60 -0.41 10.22
CA TYR A 112 -21.99 -1.62 9.67
C TYR A 112 -22.99 -2.60 9.05
N GLU A 113 -24.28 -2.55 9.39
CA GLU A 113 -25.29 -3.47 8.84
C GLU A 113 -25.38 -3.30 7.31
N GLY A 114 -25.25 -4.43 6.60
CA GLY A 114 -25.26 -4.44 5.12
C GLY A 114 -23.94 -4.01 4.46
N THR A 115 -22.90 -3.78 5.24
CA THR A 115 -21.55 -3.52 4.70
C THR A 115 -20.70 -4.80 4.67
N ALA A 116 -19.55 -4.76 3.99
CA ALA A 116 -18.60 -5.89 3.93
C ALA A 116 -17.79 -5.98 5.23
N VAL A 117 -18.42 -6.46 6.30
CA VAL A 117 -17.79 -6.60 7.63
C VAL A 117 -16.68 -7.66 7.66
N ASP A 118 -16.67 -8.58 6.68
CA ASP A 118 -15.67 -9.64 6.54
C ASP A 118 -14.40 -9.20 5.78
N ASP A 119 -14.31 -7.94 5.38
CA ASP A 119 -13.09 -7.40 4.79
C ASP A 119 -11.92 -7.40 5.77
N TYR A 120 -10.69 -7.40 5.24
CA TYR A 120 -9.48 -7.21 6.02
C TYR A 120 -9.33 -5.74 6.37
N LEU A 121 -9.44 -5.40 7.66
CA LEU A 121 -9.53 -4.00 8.09
C LEU A 121 -8.29 -3.53 8.86
N TYR A 122 -7.82 -2.36 8.50
CA TYR A 122 -7.10 -1.49 9.40
C TYR A 122 -8.08 -0.50 10.02
N VAL A 123 -8.29 -0.61 11.32
CA VAL A 123 -9.19 0.29 12.05
C VAL A 123 -8.36 1.41 12.69
N VAL A 124 -8.75 2.65 12.44
CA VAL A 124 -8.16 3.83 13.04
C VAL A 124 -9.20 4.51 13.92
N LEU A 125 -9.04 4.36 15.23
CA LEU A 125 -9.91 5.03 16.20
C LEU A 125 -9.55 6.51 16.34
N THR A 126 -10.57 7.34 16.40
CA THR A 126 -10.44 8.79 16.61
C THR A 126 -10.78 9.21 18.05
N ASP A 127 -11.03 8.23 18.93
CA ASP A 127 -11.26 8.47 20.34
C ASP A 127 -10.02 9.11 20.99
N GLU A 128 -10.22 10.15 21.81
CA GLU A 128 -9.12 10.82 22.52
C GLU A 128 -8.56 9.95 23.64
N ASP A 129 -9.39 9.12 24.26
CA ASP A 129 -9.02 8.17 25.30
C ASP A 129 -8.91 6.74 24.73
N ASP A 130 -8.03 5.94 25.35
CA ASP A 130 -7.88 4.53 24.97
C ASP A 130 -9.14 3.73 25.33
N VAL A 131 -9.71 3.06 24.35
CA VAL A 131 -10.86 2.19 24.54
C VAL A 131 -10.42 0.83 25.09
N PRO A 132 -10.83 0.45 26.31
CA PRO A 132 -10.45 -0.84 26.89
C PRO A 132 -10.91 -2.01 26.01
N ASP A 133 -9.99 -2.93 25.69
CA ASP A 133 -10.25 -4.11 24.83
C ASP A 133 -10.91 -3.77 23.49
N ALA A 134 -10.50 -2.66 22.88
CA ALA A 134 -11.08 -2.19 21.62
C ALA A 134 -11.00 -3.26 20.53
N LEU A 135 -9.84 -3.91 20.37
CA LEU A 135 -9.65 -4.94 19.35
C LEU A 135 -10.55 -6.14 19.53
N GLY A 136 -10.70 -6.65 20.76
CA GLY A 136 -11.59 -7.78 21.07
C GLY A 136 -13.05 -7.44 20.77
N LYS A 137 -13.49 -6.26 21.16
CA LYS A 137 -14.85 -5.77 20.89
C LYS A 137 -15.10 -5.56 19.39
N LEU A 138 -14.18 -4.90 18.67
CA LEU A 138 -14.29 -4.68 17.23
C LEU A 138 -14.39 -6.00 16.47
N ARG A 139 -13.66 -7.03 16.87
CA ARG A 139 -13.72 -8.36 16.24
C ARG A 139 -15.03 -9.10 16.42
N THR A 140 -15.91 -8.65 17.30
CA THR A 140 -17.28 -9.20 17.39
C THR A 140 -18.15 -8.78 16.21
N VAL A 141 -17.80 -7.69 15.53
CA VAL A 141 -18.50 -7.17 14.34
C VAL A 141 -17.66 -7.36 13.09
N TYR A 142 -16.35 -7.09 13.18
CA TYR A 142 -15.40 -7.14 12.07
C TYR A 142 -14.35 -8.25 12.34
N PRO A 143 -14.62 -9.50 11.99
CA PRO A 143 -13.79 -10.63 12.40
C PRO A 143 -12.34 -10.52 11.90
N ASN A 144 -12.12 -9.85 10.76
CA ASN A 144 -10.85 -9.75 10.08
C ASN A 144 -10.11 -8.43 10.34
N VAL A 145 -10.25 -7.83 11.53
CA VAL A 145 -9.41 -6.69 11.92
C VAL A 145 -7.95 -7.13 12.01
N MET A 146 -7.13 -6.63 11.08
CA MET A 146 -5.70 -6.93 10.96
C MET A 146 -4.86 -6.04 11.86
N LYS A 147 -5.21 -4.76 11.94
CA LYS A 147 -4.48 -3.76 12.71
C LYS A 147 -5.44 -2.75 13.32
N LEU A 148 -5.11 -2.28 14.53
CA LEU A 148 -5.77 -1.19 15.21
C LEU A 148 -4.77 -0.07 15.45
N GLY A 149 -5.13 1.15 15.13
CA GLY A 149 -4.38 2.36 15.42
C GLY A 149 -5.29 3.44 15.99
N TYR A 150 -4.66 4.53 16.43
CA TYR A 150 -5.35 5.73 16.90
C TYR A 150 -4.86 6.95 16.11
N ASP A 151 -5.79 7.83 15.76
CA ASP A 151 -5.53 9.16 15.23
C ASP A 151 -6.20 10.18 16.13
N ASN A 152 -5.56 10.51 17.23
CA ASN A 152 -6.03 11.46 18.23
C ASN A 152 -4.96 12.53 18.51
N THR A 153 -5.27 13.47 19.37
CA THR A 153 -4.35 14.60 19.70
C THR A 153 -2.99 14.08 20.19
N ARG A 154 -2.97 13.03 21.01
CA ARG A 154 -1.75 12.43 21.58
C ARG A 154 -0.87 11.80 20.48
N THR A 155 -1.45 11.02 19.57
CA THR A 155 -0.69 10.34 18.50
C THR A 155 -0.13 11.33 17.49
N ARG A 156 -0.85 12.42 17.20
CA ARG A 156 -0.39 13.49 16.30
C ARG A 156 0.78 14.28 16.89
N VAL A 157 0.77 14.56 18.20
CA VAL A 157 1.89 15.23 18.88
C VAL A 157 3.15 14.35 18.82
N THR A 158 3.03 13.04 19.05
CA THR A 158 4.16 12.11 18.97
C THR A 158 4.76 12.07 17.56
N GLN A 159 3.93 12.01 16.52
CA GLN A 159 4.40 12.06 15.12
C GLN A 159 5.14 13.36 14.80
N THR A 160 4.62 14.51 15.28
CA THR A 160 5.29 15.80 15.07
C THR A 160 6.65 15.87 15.74
N ILE A 161 6.82 15.20 16.90
CA ILE A 161 8.10 15.14 17.60
C ILE A 161 9.08 14.24 16.82
N ASP A 162 8.63 13.08 16.33
CA ASP A 162 9.46 12.16 15.55
C ASP A 162 9.90 12.79 14.21
N ASP A 163 9.00 13.46 13.52
CA ASP A 163 9.30 14.20 12.28
C ASP A 163 10.27 15.36 12.54
N GLY A 164 10.14 16.05 13.68
CA GLY A 164 11.04 17.12 14.10
C GLY A 164 12.45 16.62 14.46
N ALA A 165 12.55 15.44 15.07
CA ALA A 165 13.83 14.84 15.46
C ALA A 165 14.66 14.37 14.22
N VAL A 166 13.98 13.97 13.15
CA VAL A 166 14.63 13.59 11.88
C VAL A 166 15.26 14.81 11.19
N LEU A 167 14.72 16.02 11.41
CA LEU A 167 15.22 17.26 10.76
C LEU A 167 16.53 17.81 11.39
N GLU A 168 16.96 17.37 12.57
CA GLU A 168 18.17 17.88 13.23
C GLU A 168 19.48 17.14 12.91
N GLY A 169 19.49 16.16 12.03
CA GLY A 169 20.72 15.53 11.52
C GLY A 169 21.62 14.87 12.57
N LYS A 170 21.11 14.59 13.78
CA LYS A 170 21.84 13.87 14.83
C LYS A 170 21.95 12.40 14.47
N LYS A 171 23.17 11.87 14.50
CA LYS A 171 23.38 10.43 14.31
C LYS A 171 22.78 9.67 15.48
N PRO A 172 22.24 8.44 15.25
CA PRO A 172 21.68 7.62 16.33
C PRO A 172 22.60 7.46 17.55
N ILE A 173 23.91 7.48 17.34
CA ILE A 173 24.92 7.36 18.41
C ILE A 173 24.97 8.61 19.30
N ASP A 174 24.61 9.76 18.79
CA ASP A 174 24.62 11.03 19.52
C ASP A 174 23.42 11.10 20.50
N LEU A 175 22.32 10.42 20.15
CA LEU A 175 21.11 10.32 20.98
C LEU A 175 21.31 9.37 22.18
N PHE A 176 22.17 8.34 22.06
CA PHE A 176 22.51 7.44 23.17
C PHE A 176 23.49 8.05 24.18
N GLY A 177 24.17 9.13 23.83
CA GLY A 177 25.08 9.83 24.73
C GLY A 177 24.42 10.85 25.67
N GLU A 178 23.14 11.15 25.46
CA GLU A 178 22.36 12.12 26.25
C GLU A 178 21.38 11.45 27.25
N LEU A 179 21.40 10.09 27.35
CA LEU A 179 20.69 9.29 28.34
C LEU A 179 21.60 8.95 29.52
#